data_4aa52feff37dae436b08667fe7d0fed3
#
_entry.id   4aa52feff37dae436b08667fe7d0fed3
#
_cell.length_a   1.000
_cell.length_b   1.000
_cell.length_c   1.000
_cell.angle_alpha   90.00
_cell.angle_beta   90.00
_cell.angle_gamma   90.00
#
_symmetry.space_group_name_H-M   'P 1'
#
loop_
_entity.id
_entity.type
_entity.pdbx_description
1 polymer ?
#
loop_
_entity_poly.entity_id
_entity_poly.type
_entity_poly.pdbx_seq_one_letter_code
_entity_poly.pdbx_strand_id
1 'polypeptide(L)'
;FRSLQGEAASAGWPTIFVRLTGCNLRCSYCDTAWAWDEGESIDIDSVRARIRSLGPTRHVCLTGGEPLLQREAVLSLAEALITDGHAVSMETNGSFPVSGLPDKLVAVIDIKTPASGMSGIMNFENVRLARRHHDLFKFVIAAQDDCAWALDFVSRHHLARRYEVFFSPAAPAVSPDWLAEAILASGLEIRLNLQLHKILWPADPRGR
;
A
#
# COMPACT_ATOMS: atom_id res chain seq x y z
N PHE A 1 -10.33 11.08 5.51
CA PHE A 1 -9.98 12.29 4.76
C PHE A 1 -10.02 12.03 3.24
N ARG A 2 -10.10 13.09 2.44
CA ARG A 2 -10.06 13.01 0.98
C ARG A 2 -8.81 13.70 0.45
N SER A 3 -8.09 13.03 -0.46
CA SER A 3 -6.87 13.55 -1.10
C SER A 3 -6.69 12.96 -2.50
N LEU A 4 -5.51 13.13 -3.08
CA LEU A 4 -5.09 12.36 -4.25
C LEU A 4 -4.37 11.08 -3.79
N GLN A 5 -4.66 9.95 -4.46
CA GLN A 5 -3.85 8.76 -4.26
C GLN A 5 -2.43 9.05 -4.74
N GLY A 6 -1.47 8.90 -3.85
CA GLY A 6 -0.06 9.20 -4.13
C GLY A 6 0.71 8.04 -4.72
N GLU A 7 0.14 6.82 -4.71
CA GLU A 7 0.91 5.60 -4.94
C GLU A 7 0.16 4.56 -5.78
N ALA A 8 0.89 3.55 -6.25
CA ALA A 8 0.41 2.39 -6.98
C ALA A 8 -0.38 2.72 -8.27
N ALA A 9 -1.19 1.79 -8.76
CA ALA A 9 -1.90 1.91 -10.03
C ALA A 9 -2.95 3.03 -10.07
N SER A 10 -3.43 3.46 -8.91
CA SER A 10 -4.44 4.54 -8.78
C SER A 10 -3.83 5.92 -8.48
N ALA A 11 -2.51 6.07 -8.56
CA ALA A 11 -1.84 7.36 -8.36
C ALA A 11 -2.46 8.48 -9.21
N GLY A 12 -2.69 9.66 -8.58
CA GLY A 12 -3.30 10.83 -9.21
C GLY A 12 -4.83 10.89 -9.13
N TRP A 13 -5.53 9.81 -8.78
CA TRP A 13 -6.99 9.86 -8.64
C TRP A 13 -7.44 10.47 -7.30
N PRO A 14 -8.49 11.32 -7.30
CA PRO A 14 -9.17 11.72 -6.07
C PRO A 14 -9.66 10.48 -5.31
N THR A 15 -9.24 10.34 -4.07
CA THR A 15 -9.46 9.15 -3.24
C THR A 15 -9.85 9.54 -1.83
N ILE A 16 -10.80 8.82 -1.25
CA ILE A 16 -11.08 8.89 0.19
C ILE A 16 -10.25 7.82 0.88
N PHE A 17 -9.48 8.24 1.87
CA PHE A 17 -8.67 7.35 2.69
C PHE A 17 -9.36 7.05 4.00
N VAL A 18 -9.53 5.76 4.29
CA VAL A 18 -9.90 5.25 5.59
C VAL A 18 -8.64 4.72 6.24
N ARG A 19 -8.09 5.50 7.17
CA ARG A 19 -6.86 5.15 7.88
C ARG A 19 -7.20 4.49 9.20
N LEU A 20 -6.83 3.20 9.30
CA LEU A 20 -7.00 2.41 10.51
C LEU A 20 -5.80 2.59 11.45
N THR A 21 -6.03 2.44 12.73
CA THR A 21 -4.98 2.44 13.76
C THR A 21 -4.51 1.02 14.06
N GLY A 22 -3.30 0.91 14.58
CA GLY A 22 -2.64 -0.34 14.91
C GLY A 22 -1.77 -0.88 13.77
N CYS A 23 -0.55 -1.27 14.09
CA CYS A 23 0.36 -1.95 13.18
C CYS A 23 1.20 -2.95 13.97
N ASN A 24 1.39 -4.14 13.41
CA ASN A 24 2.26 -5.18 13.97
C ASN A 24 3.73 -5.01 13.60
N LEU A 25 4.07 -4.06 12.70
CA LEU A 25 5.42 -3.76 12.27
C LEU A 25 5.92 -2.42 12.84
N ARG A 26 7.25 -2.25 12.86
CA ARG A 26 7.95 -1.02 13.26
C ARG A 26 9.06 -0.72 12.26
N CYS A 27 8.64 -0.42 11.00
CA CYS A 27 9.58 -0.14 9.91
C CYS A 27 10.40 1.11 10.20
N SER A 28 11.70 1.06 9.92
CA SER A 28 12.64 2.15 10.17
C SER A 28 12.29 3.46 9.45
N TYR A 29 11.65 3.36 8.28
CA TYR A 29 11.27 4.49 7.42
C TYR A 29 9.76 4.79 7.44
N CYS A 30 9.03 4.34 8.48
CA CYS A 30 7.58 4.54 8.54
C CYS A 30 7.23 6.04 8.57
N ASP A 31 6.51 6.51 7.57
CA ASP A 31 6.06 7.90 7.47
C ASP A 31 4.71 8.16 8.18
N THR A 32 4.10 7.10 8.71
CA THR A 32 2.77 7.13 9.34
C THR A 32 2.82 6.51 10.75
N ALA A 33 3.93 6.68 11.46
CA ALA A 33 4.14 6.08 12.78
C ALA A 33 3.05 6.46 13.81
N TRP A 34 2.44 7.63 13.67
CA TRP A 34 1.32 8.06 14.50
C TRP A 34 0.10 7.13 14.38
N ALA A 35 -0.11 6.45 13.25
CA ALA A 35 -1.19 5.48 13.08
C ALA A 35 -0.97 4.15 13.84
N TRP A 36 0.15 3.99 14.53
CA TRP A 36 0.34 2.81 15.37
C TRP A 36 -0.60 2.80 16.58
N ASP A 37 -0.83 3.97 17.18
CA ASP A 37 -1.50 4.10 18.46
C ASP A 37 -2.61 5.18 18.46
N GLU A 38 -2.59 6.13 17.50
CA GLU A 38 -3.62 7.16 17.40
C GLU A 38 -4.85 6.68 16.64
N GLY A 39 -6.02 6.74 17.27
CA GLY A 39 -7.29 6.37 16.62
C GLY A 39 -8.47 6.40 17.56
N GLU A 40 -9.65 6.28 16.99
CA GLU A 40 -10.93 6.16 17.72
C GLU A 40 -11.66 4.89 17.28
N SER A 41 -12.40 4.29 18.22
CA SER A 41 -13.31 3.19 17.86
C SER A 41 -14.57 3.77 17.21
N ILE A 42 -14.87 3.29 16.00
CA ILE A 42 -16.00 3.79 15.22
C ILE A 42 -16.67 2.61 14.49
N ASP A 43 -17.99 2.57 14.47
CA ASP A 43 -18.73 1.54 13.75
C ASP A 43 -18.73 1.76 12.23
N ILE A 44 -18.98 0.68 11.48
CA ILE A 44 -18.93 0.68 10.00
C ILE A 44 -19.92 1.68 9.38
N ASP A 45 -21.13 1.79 9.91
CA ASP A 45 -22.13 2.71 9.36
C ASP A 45 -21.74 4.17 9.55
N SER A 46 -21.13 4.50 10.67
CA SER A 46 -20.54 5.82 10.94
C SER A 46 -19.36 6.12 10.01
N VAL A 47 -18.50 5.13 9.71
CA VAL A 47 -17.44 5.28 8.70
C VAL A 47 -18.05 5.57 7.33
N ARG A 48 -19.05 4.80 6.90
CA ARG A 48 -19.76 5.02 5.63
C ARG A 48 -20.42 6.40 5.56
N ALA A 49 -21.03 6.84 6.64
CA ALA A 49 -21.61 8.20 6.74
C ALA A 49 -20.54 9.29 6.58
N ARG A 50 -19.39 9.15 7.23
CA ARG A 50 -18.24 10.07 7.06
C ARG A 50 -17.70 10.05 5.63
N ILE A 51 -17.62 8.90 4.98
CA ILE A 51 -17.21 8.79 3.57
C ILE A 51 -18.16 9.60 2.68
N ARG A 52 -19.48 9.41 2.84
CA ARG A 52 -20.48 10.17 2.07
C ARG A 52 -20.36 11.68 2.29
N SER A 53 -20.07 12.12 3.51
CA SER A 53 -19.92 13.56 3.83
C SER A 53 -18.70 14.23 3.19
N LEU A 54 -17.69 13.44 2.79
CA LEU A 54 -16.49 13.94 2.09
C LEU A 54 -16.73 14.24 0.60
N GLY A 55 -17.96 14.02 0.12
CA GLY A 55 -18.38 14.33 -1.24
C GLY A 55 -18.19 13.17 -2.22
N PRO A 56 -18.65 13.33 -3.45
CA PRO A 56 -18.65 12.27 -4.46
C PRO A 56 -17.21 11.91 -4.85
N THR A 57 -16.81 10.68 -4.54
CA THR A 57 -15.51 10.14 -4.90
C THR A 57 -15.66 8.65 -5.19
N ARG A 58 -15.20 8.24 -6.37
CA ARG A 58 -15.30 6.84 -6.80
C ARG A 58 -14.35 5.92 -6.01
N HIS A 59 -13.14 6.40 -5.70
CA HIS A 59 -12.08 5.60 -5.13
C HIS A 59 -12.03 5.73 -3.61
N VAL A 60 -11.95 4.60 -2.92
CA VAL A 60 -11.73 4.52 -1.47
C VAL A 60 -10.52 3.61 -1.23
N CYS A 61 -9.58 4.09 -0.43
CA CYS A 61 -8.39 3.34 -0.02
C CYS A 61 -8.46 3.02 1.47
N LEU A 62 -8.50 1.73 1.79
CA LEU A 62 -8.36 1.23 3.16
C LEU A 62 -6.86 1.11 3.45
N THR A 63 -6.36 1.86 4.39
CA THR A 63 -4.94 1.92 4.73
C THR A 63 -4.78 2.15 6.23
N GLY A 64 -3.62 2.48 6.73
CA GLY A 64 -3.47 2.81 8.15
C GLY A 64 -2.13 2.42 8.70
N GLY A 65 -2.12 1.80 9.87
CA GLY A 65 -1.05 0.96 10.33
C GLY A 65 -1.04 -0.33 9.51
N GLU A 66 -1.85 -1.32 9.91
CA GLU A 66 -2.09 -2.54 9.13
C GLU A 66 -3.59 -2.89 9.14
N PRO A 67 -4.30 -2.75 8.01
CA PRO A 67 -5.72 -3.04 7.94
C PRO A 67 -6.08 -4.48 8.35
N LEU A 68 -5.27 -5.46 7.99
CA LEU A 68 -5.54 -6.87 8.27
C LEU A 68 -5.36 -7.28 9.75
N LEU A 69 -4.89 -6.39 10.63
CA LEU A 69 -5.03 -6.56 12.08
C LEU A 69 -6.50 -6.56 12.52
N GLN A 70 -7.35 -5.81 11.80
CA GLN A 70 -8.80 -5.71 12.03
C GLN A 70 -9.57 -6.41 10.92
N ARG A 71 -9.09 -7.59 10.51
CA ARG A 71 -9.50 -8.26 9.27
C ARG A 71 -11.01 -8.33 9.08
N GLU A 72 -11.77 -8.83 10.05
CA GLU A 72 -13.22 -9.02 9.92
C GLU A 72 -13.94 -7.69 9.65
N ALA A 73 -13.63 -6.66 10.43
CA ALA A 73 -14.23 -5.34 10.27
C ALA A 73 -13.83 -4.69 8.93
N VAL A 74 -12.57 -4.85 8.51
CA VAL A 74 -12.06 -4.29 7.25
C VAL A 74 -12.71 -4.97 6.05
N LEU A 75 -12.88 -6.29 6.06
CA LEU A 75 -13.54 -7.00 4.96
C LEU A 75 -15.03 -6.63 4.89
N SER A 76 -15.72 -6.55 6.02
CA SER A 76 -17.13 -6.11 6.07
C SER A 76 -17.28 -4.67 5.54
N LEU A 77 -16.38 -3.78 5.92
CA LEU A 77 -16.37 -2.40 5.39
C LEU A 77 -16.11 -2.39 3.88
N ALA A 78 -15.13 -3.16 3.41
CA ALA A 78 -14.81 -3.25 1.97
C ALA A 78 -16.00 -3.72 1.15
N GLU A 79 -16.72 -4.78 1.59
CA GLU A 79 -17.92 -5.28 0.93
C GLU A 79 -19.04 -4.24 0.91
N ALA A 80 -19.25 -3.54 2.02
CA ALA A 80 -20.26 -2.48 2.09
C ALA A 80 -19.92 -1.33 1.12
N LEU A 81 -18.66 -0.90 1.04
CA LEU A 81 -18.23 0.16 0.13
C LEU A 81 -18.30 -0.27 -1.35
N ILE A 82 -17.97 -1.51 -1.66
CA ILE A 82 -18.12 -2.09 -3.00
C ILE A 82 -19.61 -2.11 -3.39
N THR A 83 -20.49 -2.48 -2.46
CA THR A 83 -21.95 -2.47 -2.65
C THR A 83 -22.48 -1.05 -2.86
N ASP A 84 -21.91 -0.06 -2.17
CA ASP A 84 -22.21 1.36 -2.37
C ASP A 84 -21.67 1.91 -3.71
N GLY A 85 -20.97 1.11 -4.52
CA GLY A 85 -20.48 1.46 -5.85
C GLY A 85 -19.08 2.06 -5.89
N HIS A 86 -18.33 2.01 -4.79
CA HIS A 86 -16.95 2.49 -4.77
C HIS A 86 -15.99 1.46 -5.40
N ALA A 87 -14.92 1.98 -6.03
CA ALA A 87 -13.73 1.22 -6.36
C ALA A 87 -12.82 1.19 -5.11
N VAL A 88 -12.68 0.03 -4.48
CA VAL A 88 -12.00 -0.11 -3.19
C VAL A 88 -10.64 -0.74 -3.37
N SER A 89 -9.61 -0.10 -2.82
CA SER A 89 -8.26 -0.65 -2.68
C SER A 89 -7.88 -0.78 -1.20
N MET A 90 -6.93 -1.66 -0.90
CA MET A 90 -6.36 -1.83 0.43
C MET A 90 -4.85 -1.88 0.35
N GLU A 91 -4.18 -1.07 1.13
CA GLU A 91 -2.73 -1.13 1.31
C GLU A 91 -2.41 -1.96 2.56
N THR A 92 -1.72 -3.08 2.39
CA THR A 92 -1.30 -3.96 3.48
C THR A 92 0.20 -4.12 3.52
N ASN A 93 0.76 -4.26 4.71
CA ASN A 93 2.20 -4.44 4.93
C ASN A 93 2.72 -5.84 4.57
N GLY A 94 1.85 -6.72 4.06
CA GLY A 94 2.23 -8.04 3.56
C GLY A 94 2.54 -9.10 4.63
N SER A 95 2.40 -8.81 5.92
CA SER A 95 2.66 -9.78 6.99
C SER A 95 1.51 -10.75 7.24
N PHE A 96 0.29 -10.39 6.82
CA PHE A 96 -0.90 -11.25 6.92
C PHE A 96 -1.25 -11.90 5.58
N PRO A 97 -1.94 -13.06 5.57
CA PRO A 97 -2.38 -13.70 4.33
C PRO A 97 -3.46 -12.87 3.64
N VAL A 98 -3.32 -12.71 2.31
CA VAL A 98 -4.28 -11.99 1.46
C VAL A 98 -5.34 -12.91 0.83
N SER A 99 -5.42 -14.15 1.25
CA SER A 99 -6.49 -15.07 0.83
C SER A 99 -7.86 -14.63 1.36
N GLY A 100 -8.94 -14.91 0.62
CA GLY A 100 -10.32 -14.63 1.05
C GLY A 100 -10.68 -13.13 1.11
N LEU A 101 -9.95 -12.28 0.39
CA LEU A 101 -10.36 -10.89 0.18
C LEU A 101 -11.54 -10.81 -0.79
N PRO A 102 -12.47 -9.84 -0.65
CA PRO A 102 -13.54 -9.62 -1.61
C PRO A 102 -13.03 -9.48 -3.05
N ASP A 103 -13.73 -10.08 -4.02
CA ASP A 103 -13.26 -10.17 -5.41
C ASP A 103 -12.96 -8.81 -6.05
N LYS A 104 -13.70 -7.77 -5.69
CA LYS A 104 -13.54 -6.42 -6.24
C LYS A 104 -12.60 -5.52 -5.44
N LEU A 105 -12.08 -6.00 -4.30
CA LEU A 105 -11.08 -5.28 -3.50
C LEU A 105 -9.69 -5.50 -4.12
N VAL A 106 -9.01 -4.44 -4.51
CA VAL A 106 -7.62 -4.51 -5.01
C VAL A 106 -6.66 -4.41 -3.82
N ALA A 107 -5.83 -5.43 -3.60
CA ALA A 107 -4.79 -5.40 -2.58
C ALA A 107 -3.47 -4.87 -3.16
N VAL A 108 -2.91 -3.85 -2.51
CA VAL A 108 -1.53 -3.39 -2.72
C VAL A 108 -0.68 -3.98 -1.59
N ILE A 109 0.12 -4.99 -1.92
CA ILE A 109 0.89 -5.78 -0.95
C ILE A 109 2.30 -5.24 -0.89
N ASP A 110 2.65 -4.59 0.22
CA ASP A 110 3.96 -3.99 0.43
C ASP A 110 4.93 -5.03 1.03
N ILE A 111 5.84 -5.54 0.21
CA ILE A 111 6.90 -6.45 0.65
C ILE A 111 8.02 -5.64 1.29
N LYS A 112 8.21 -5.82 2.59
CA LYS A 112 9.23 -5.11 3.36
C LYS A 112 10.62 -5.64 3.06
N THR A 113 11.48 -4.73 2.60
CA THR A 113 12.88 -4.98 2.29
C THR A 113 13.75 -5.06 3.56
N PRO A 114 14.98 -5.58 3.50
CA PRO A 114 15.85 -5.72 4.68
C PRO A 114 16.05 -4.44 5.49
N ALA A 115 16.27 -3.28 4.85
CA ALA A 115 16.51 -2.01 5.54
C ALA A 115 15.29 -1.51 6.36
N SER A 116 14.08 -2.05 6.09
CA SER A 116 12.91 -1.80 6.95
C SER A 116 13.09 -2.33 8.36
N GLY A 117 13.97 -3.33 8.57
CA GLY A 117 14.08 -4.12 9.80
C GLY A 117 12.96 -5.15 9.99
N MET A 118 12.01 -5.25 9.03
CA MET A 118 10.78 -6.05 9.17
C MET A 118 10.63 -7.17 8.12
N SER A 119 11.62 -7.37 7.24
CA SER A 119 11.55 -8.36 6.17
C SER A 119 11.35 -9.80 6.66
N GLY A 120 11.85 -10.15 7.84
CA GLY A 120 11.67 -11.49 8.44
C GLY A 120 10.25 -11.81 8.92
N ILE A 121 9.35 -10.83 8.96
CA ILE A 121 7.95 -11.01 9.42
C ILE A 121 6.98 -11.14 8.23
N MET A 122 7.48 -11.01 7.00
CA MET A 122 6.65 -11.06 5.80
C MET A 122 6.04 -12.43 5.56
N ASN A 123 4.76 -12.46 5.19
CA ASN A 123 4.12 -13.67 4.70
C ASN A 123 4.41 -13.84 3.20
N PHE A 124 5.51 -14.50 2.87
CA PHE A 124 5.91 -14.72 1.47
C PHE A 124 4.96 -15.64 0.68
N GLU A 125 4.04 -16.37 1.35
CA GLU A 125 2.96 -17.09 0.68
C GLU A 125 2.03 -16.15 -0.11
N ASN A 126 2.01 -14.86 0.24
CA ASN A 126 1.24 -13.86 -0.50
C ASN A 126 1.59 -13.79 -1.99
N VAL A 127 2.81 -14.16 -2.38
CA VAL A 127 3.23 -14.35 -3.78
C VAL A 127 2.35 -15.35 -4.53
N ARG A 128 1.77 -16.32 -3.80
CA ARG A 128 0.89 -17.38 -4.34
C ARG A 128 -0.58 -17.11 -4.07
N LEU A 129 -0.89 -16.45 -2.95
CA LEU A 129 -2.25 -16.15 -2.50
C LEU A 129 -2.88 -14.95 -3.21
N ALA A 130 -2.06 -14.00 -3.67
CA ALA A 130 -2.50 -12.83 -4.41
C ALA A 130 -3.14 -13.23 -5.75
N ARG A 131 -4.13 -12.46 -6.18
CA ARG A 131 -4.89 -12.71 -7.42
C ARG A 131 -4.15 -12.07 -8.60
N ARG A 132 -3.82 -12.89 -9.58
CA ARG A 132 -3.10 -12.46 -10.79
C ARG A 132 -3.88 -11.39 -11.54
N HIS A 133 -3.16 -10.39 -12.07
CA HIS A 133 -3.70 -9.27 -12.84
C HIS A 133 -4.78 -8.47 -12.09
N HIS A 134 -4.80 -8.56 -10.77
CA HIS A 134 -5.73 -7.86 -9.91
C HIS A 134 -5.03 -7.23 -8.70
N ASP A 135 -4.31 -8.02 -7.92
CA ASP A 135 -3.53 -7.52 -6.78
C ASP A 135 -2.14 -7.05 -7.23
N LEU A 136 -1.55 -6.13 -6.49
CA LEU A 136 -0.32 -5.43 -6.83
C LEU A 136 0.74 -5.68 -5.76
N PHE A 137 2.02 -5.66 -6.16
CA PHE A 137 3.13 -5.73 -5.22
C PHE A 137 3.91 -4.42 -5.20
N LYS A 138 4.24 -3.94 -4.01
CA LYS A 138 5.04 -2.74 -3.79
C LYS A 138 6.27 -3.08 -2.95
N PHE A 139 7.38 -2.42 -3.26
CA PHE A 139 8.61 -2.46 -2.49
C PHE A 139 9.07 -1.03 -2.22
N VAL A 140 9.28 -0.70 -0.95
CA VAL A 140 9.91 0.57 -0.56
C VAL A 140 11.41 0.34 -0.45
N ILE A 141 12.16 1.04 -1.28
CA ILE A 141 13.62 0.91 -1.40
C ILE A 141 14.27 2.01 -0.55
N ALA A 142 14.86 1.62 0.57
CA ALA A 142 15.49 2.54 1.52
C ALA A 142 17.02 2.49 1.49
N ALA A 143 17.61 1.53 0.75
CA ALA A 143 19.04 1.41 0.54
C ALA A 143 19.32 0.76 -0.84
N GLN A 144 20.57 0.87 -1.31
CA GLN A 144 20.97 0.21 -2.57
C GLN A 144 20.86 -1.31 -2.47
N ASP A 145 21.21 -1.89 -1.33
CA ASP A 145 21.10 -3.33 -1.08
C ASP A 145 19.62 -3.80 -1.08
N ASP A 146 18.69 -2.95 -0.67
CA ASP A 146 17.25 -3.24 -0.80
C ASP A 146 16.84 -3.40 -2.26
N CYS A 147 17.37 -2.55 -3.14
CA CYS A 147 17.07 -2.64 -4.57
C CYS A 147 17.56 -3.95 -5.16
N ALA A 148 18.80 -4.34 -4.87
CA ALA A 148 19.37 -5.60 -5.32
C ALA A 148 18.57 -6.80 -4.80
N TRP A 149 18.20 -6.78 -3.52
CA TRP A 149 17.37 -7.81 -2.89
C TRP A 149 15.97 -7.88 -3.52
N ALA A 150 15.32 -6.74 -3.77
CA ALA A 150 13.98 -6.68 -4.35
C ALA A 150 13.98 -7.15 -5.81
N LEU A 151 14.98 -6.77 -6.61
CA LEU A 151 15.15 -7.24 -8.00
C LEU A 151 15.32 -8.77 -8.05
N ASP A 152 16.16 -9.31 -7.19
CA ASP A 152 16.35 -10.76 -7.06
C ASP A 152 15.04 -11.47 -6.62
N PHE A 153 14.32 -10.89 -5.66
CA PHE A 153 13.02 -11.41 -5.21
C PHE A 153 11.99 -11.41 -6.36
N VAL A 154 11.84 -10.30 -7.08
CA VAL A 154 10.92 -10.18 -8.24
C VAL A 154 11.26 -11.22 -9.31
N SER A 155 12.55 -11.40 -9.61
CA SER A 155 13.04 -12.35 -10.60
C SER A 155 12.77 -13.79 -10.18
N ARG A 156 13.21 -14.20 -8.98
CA ARG A 156 13.04 -15.57 -8.46
C ARG A 156 11.59 -16.01 -8.37
N HIS A 157 10.71 -15.10 -7.99
CA HIS A 157 9.27 -15.38 -7.87
C HIS A 157 8.48 -15.09 -9.14
N HIS A 158 9.13 -14.64 -10.22
CA HIS A 158 8.50 -14.24 -11.48
C HIS A 158 7.32 -13.25 -11.28
N LEU A 159 7.46 -12.32 -10.32
CA LEU A 159 6.35 -11.43 -9.91
C LEU A 159 5.88 -10.57 -11.07
N ALA A 160 6.78 -9.90 -11.78
CA ALA A 160 6.45 -8.99 -12.86
C ALA A 160 5.69 -9.64 -14.05
N ARG A 161 5.74 -10.99 -14.16
CA ARG A 161 4.94 -11.74 -15.17
C ARG A 161 3.50 -11.99 -14.74
N ARG A 162 3.18 -11.79 -13.47
CA ARG A 162 1.88 -12.15 -12.89
C ARG A 162 1.13 -11.00 -12.26
N TYR A 163 1.88 -9.97 -11.87
CA TYR A 163 1.38 -8.83 -11.11
C TYR A 163 2.03 -7.54 -11.59
N GLU A 164 1.36 -6.41 -11.41
CA GLU A 164 2.06 -5.13 -11.45
C GLU A 164 2.95 -5.00 -10.22
N VAL A 165 4.20 -4.63 -10.44
CA VAL A 165 5.21 -4.45 -9.39
C VAL A 165 5.67 -2.99 -9.36
N PHE A 166 5.71 -2.42 -8.17
CA PHE A 166 6.07 -1.03 -7.94
C PHE A 166 7.29 -0.92 -7.02
N PHE A 167 8.28 -0.12 -7.42
CA PHE A 167 9.39 0.27 -6.56
C PHE A 167 9.25 1.75 -6.21
N SER A 168 9.26 2.05 -4.91
CA SER A 168 9.16 3.41 -4.36
C SER A 168 10.44 3.77 -3.64
N PRO A 169 11.09 4.91 -3.96
CA PRO A 169 12.26 5.36 -3.20
C PRO A 169 11.83 5.90 -1.84
N ALA A 170 12.51 5.50 -0.77
CA ALA A 170 12.37 6.10 0.55
C ALA A 170 13.24 7.36 0.63
N ALA A 171 12.65 8.51 0.34
CA ALA A 171 13.35 9.79 0.44
C ALA A 171 13.65 10.15 1.91
N PRO A 172 14.80 10.78 2.21
CA PRO A 172 15.87 11.20 1.28
C PRO A 172 16.93 10.11 1.03
N ALA A 173 16.81 8.91 1.60
CA ALA A 173 17.85 7.89 1.59
C ALA A 173 18.15 7.34 0.17
N VAL A 174 17.14 7.26 -0.69
CA VAL A 174 17.28 6.82 -2.08
C VAL A 174 16.69 7.88 -3.00
N SER A 175 17.47 8.35 -3.98
CA SER A 175 16.99 9.30 -4.97
C SER A 175 16.15 8.63 -6.06
N PRO A 176 15.08 9.28 -6.54
CA PRO A 176 14.22 8.72 -7.58
C PRO A 176 14.92 8.44 -8.90
N ASP A 177 15.86 9.29 -9.31
CA ASP A 177 16.65 9.13 -10.53
C ASP A 177 17.55 7.88 -10.47
N TRP A 178 18.26 7.70 -9.36
CA TRP A 178 19.05 6.48 -9.16
C TRP A 178 18.19 5.21 -9.24
N LEU A 179 17.01 5.22 -8.59
CA LEU A 179 16.13 4.05 -8.62
C LEU A 179 15.57 3.81 -10.02
N ALA A 180 15.27 4.89 -10.78
CA ALA A 180 14.83 4.80 -12.17
C ALA A 180 15.88 4.09 -13.05
N GLU A 181 17.16 4.50 -12.94
CA GLU A 181 18.27 3.87 -13.67
C GLU A 181 18.43 2.38 -13.28
N ALA A 182 18.30 2.04 -12.00
CA ALA A 182 18.38 0.66 -11.54
C ALA A 182 17.23 -0.19 -12.11
N ILE A 183 16.01 0.34 -12.17
CA ILE A 183 14.86 -0.32 -12.78
C ILE A 183 15.11 -0.54 -14.28
N LEU A 184 15.53 0.49 -15.01
CA LEU A 184 15.82 0.40 -16.45
C LEU A 184 16.91 -0.63 -16.74
N ALA A 185 17.98 -0.65 -15.96
CA ALA A 185 19.08 -1.60 -16.11
C ALA A 185 18.67 -3.05 -15.81
N SER A 186 17.63 -3.28 -15.00
CA SER A 186 17.18 -4.61 -14.61
C SER A 186 16.52 -5.39 -15.74
N GLY A 187 15.93 -4.72 -16.73
CA GLY A 187 15.13 -5.33 -17.79
C GLY A 187 13.82 -5.98 -17.31
N LEU A 188 13.43 -5.79 -16.06
CA LEU A 188 12.19 -6.31 -15.50
C LEU A 188 11.03 -5.29 -15.69
N GLU A 189 9.80 -5.77 -15.85
CA GLU A 189 8.60 -4.93 -15.92
C GLU A 189 8.21 -4.44 -14.52
N ILE A 190 8.98 -3.45 -14.03
CA ILE A 190 8.77 -2.79 -12.72
C ILE A 190 8.44 -1.33 -12.97
N ARG A 191 7.45 -0.81 -12.26
CA ARG A 191 7.04 0.60 -12.32
C ARG A 191 7.73 1.39 -11.22
N LEU A 192 8.37 2.50 -11.57
CA LEU A 192 8.78 3.50 -10.59
C LEU A 192 7.52 4.14 -10.00
N ASN A 193 7.43 4.17 -8.68
CA ASN A 193 6.33 4.76 -7.95
C ASN A 193 6.81 5.92 -7.07
N LEU A 194 6.63 7.14 -7.55
CA LEU A 194 6.87 8.33 -6.74
C LEU A 194 5.68 8.54 -5.80
N GLN A 195 5.98 8.91 -4.56
CA GLN A 195 4.96 9.26 -3.58
C GLN A 195 4.49 10.69 -3.83
N LEU A 196 3.43 10.87 -4.64
CA LEU A 196 2.97 12.19 -5.09
C LEU A 196 2.66 13.15 -3.95
N HIS A 197 2.12 12.64 -2.83
CA HIS A 197 1.82 13.46 -1.65
C HIS A 197 3.07 14.13 -1.07
N LYS A 198 4.23 13.49 -1.12
CA LYS A 198 5.51 14.08 -0.66
C LYS A 198 6.03 15.16 -1.61
N ILE A 199 5.65 15.11 -2.88
CA ILE A 199 6.01 16.11 -3.88
C ILE A 199 5.06 17.32 -3.81
N LEU A 200 3.75 17.04 -3.71
CA LEU A 200 2.72 18.08 -3.74
C LEU A 200 2.58 18.83 -2.41
N TRP A 201 2.75 18.11 -1.29
CA TRP A 201 2.55 18.67 0.07
C TRP A 201 3.67 18.29 1.03
N PRO A 202 4.91 18.69 0.76
CA PRO A 202 6.08 18.26 1.55
C PRO A 202 6.05 18.71 3.01
N ALA A 203 5.29 19.78 3.31
CA ALA A 203 5.16 20.34 4.67
C ALA A 203 3.94 19.81 5.45
N ASP A 204 3.04 19.04 4.84
CA ASP A 204 1.78 18.58 5.45
C ASP A 204 1.63 17.05 5.31
N PRO A 205 2.27 16.28 6.21
CA PRO A 205 2.29 14.82 6.11
C PRO A 205 0.99 14.13 6.56
N ARG A 206 0.08 14.86 7.25
CA ARG A 206 -1.17 14.28 7.77
C ARG A 206 -2.37 14.70 6.93
N GLY A 207 -3.14 13.71 6.45
CA GLY A 207 -4.41 13.97 5.75
C GLY A 207 -4.28 14.45 4.30
N ARG A 208 -3.11 14.21 3.69
CA ARG A 208 -2.84 14.56 2.29
C ARG A 208 -2.44 13.34 1.47
#